data_367ae122eeb38c1ac490eb297c2bf597
#
_entry.id   367ae122eeb38c1ac490eb297c2bf597
#
_cell.length_a   1.000
_cell.length_b   1.000
_cell.length_c   1.000
_cell.angle_alpha   90.00
_cell.angle_beta   90.00
_cell.angle_gamma   90.00
#
_symmetry.space_group_name_H-M   'P 1'
#
loop_
_entity.id
_entity.type
_entity.pdbx_description
1 polymer ?
#
loop_
_entity_poly.entity_id
_entity_poly.type
_entity_poly.pdbx_seq_one_letter_code
_entity_poly.pdbx_strand_id
1 'polypeptide(L)' 'MNLTCAIVDDEPLALDLLESYVNKTPFLTLDGKYSSAVQAMKELPEKRVDLLFLDIQMPELNGLEFSKMVD' A
#
# COMPACT_ATOMS: atom_id res chain seq x y z
N MET A 1 -2.56 -20.53 0.70
CA MET A 1 -3.34 -19.35 0.32
C MET A 1 -2.41 -18.14 0.23
N ASN A 2 -2.49 -17.42 -0.87
CA ASN A 2 -1.71 -16.20 -1.04
C ASN A 2 -2.63 -14.98 -1.11
N LEU A 3 -2.24 -13.93 -0.40
CA LEU A 3 -2.93 -12.65 -0.44
C LEU A 3 -2.04 -11.64 -1.15
N THR A 4 -2.60 -10.93 -2.11
CA THR A 4 -1.88 -9.83 -2.74
C THR A 4 -2.01 -8.59 -1.88
N CYS A 5 -0.94 -7.83 -1.76
CA CYS A 5 -0.95 -6.63 -0.95
C CYS A 5 -0.27 -5.47 -1.66
N ALA A 6 -0.60 -4.28 -1.23
CA ALA A 6 0.07 -3.06 -1.65
C ALA A 6 0.49 -2.28 -0.41
N ILE A 7 1.55 -1.53 -0.53
CA ILE A 7 2.05 -0.69 0.55
C ILE A 7 2.16 0.74 0.08
N VAL A 8 1.77 1.67 0.94
CA VAL A 8 1.80 3.11 0.65
C VAL A 8 2.42 3.82 1.84
N ASP A 9 3.49 4.55 1.61
CA ASP A 9 4.19 5.30 2.66
C ASP A 9 5.01 6.37 1.99
N ASP A 10 4.97 7.59 2.52
CA ASP A 10 5.74 8.69 1.97
C ASP A 10 7.20 8.69 2.45
N GLU A 11 7.54 7.83 3.39
CA GLU A 11 8.91 7.66 3.88
C GLU A 11 9.60 6.52 3.15
N PRO A 12 10.66 6.78 2.36
CA PRO A 12 11.31 5.71 1.60
C PRO A 12 11.85 4.57 2.46
N LEU A 13 12.40 4.88 3.62
CA LEU A 13 12.93 3.85 4.51
C LEU A 13 11.83 2.98 5.10
N ALA A 14 10.70 3.58 5.45
CA ALA A 14 9.56 2.84 5.95
C ALA A 14 8.96 1.95 4.86
N LEU A 15 8.93 2.45 3.63
CA LEU A 15 8.44 1.70 2.48
C LEU A 15 9.30 0.46 2.24
N ASP A 16 10.63 0.63 2.30
CA ASP A 16 11.55 -0.49 2.13
C ASP A 16 11.42 -1.52 3.25
N LEU A 17 11.18 -1.04 4.48
CA LEU A 17 11.00 -1.93 5.61
C LEU A 17 9.71 -2.75 5.48
N LEU A 18 8.62 -2.12 5.06
CA LEU A 18 7.35 -2.81 4.82
C LEU A 18 7.52 -3.85 3.72
N GLU A 19 8.21 -3.50 2.65
CA GLU A 19 8.48 -4.43 1.57
C GLU A 19 9.23 -5.66 2.08
N SER A 20 10.23 -5.43 2.92
CA SER A 20 11.01 -6.50 3.51
C SER A 20 10.13 -7.44 4.33
N TYR A 21 9.23 -6.89 5.14
CA TYR A 21 8.32 -7.70 5.94
C TYR A 21 7.37 -8.51 5.08
N VAL A 22 6.83 -7.90 4.03
CA VAL A 22 5.94 -8.61 3.11
C VAL A 22 6.69 -9.76 2.44
N ASN A 23 7.91 -9.52 1.99
CA ASN A 23 8.69 -10.54 1.30
C ASN A 23 9.08 -11.70 2.22
N LYS A 24 9.14 -11.47 3.53
CA LYS A 24 9.43 -12.50 4.52
C LYS A 24 8.18 -13.25 4.99
N THR A 25 7.03 -12.84 4.54
CA THR A 25 5.76 -13.45 4.93
C THR A 25 5.27 -14.34 3.81
N PRO A 26 5.31 -15.68 3.97
CA PRO A 26 5.09 -16.61 2.85
C PRO A 26 3.72 -16.50 2.19
N PHE A 27 2.70 -16.08 2.92
CA PHE A 27 1.35 -15.99 2.37
C PHE A 27 1.02 -14.62 1.77
N LEU A 28 1.99 -13.71 1.73
CA LEU A 28 1.80 -12.39 1.14
C LEU A 28 2.61 -12.25 -0.15
N THR A 29 1.99 -11.63 -1.14
CA THR A 29 2.64 -11.29 -2.40
C THR A 29 2.51 -9.80 -2.62
N LEU A 30 3.63 -9.11 -2.75
CA LEU A 30 3.61 -7.65 -2.97
C LEU A 30 3.25 -7.36 -4.41
N ASP A 31 2.17 -6.62 -4.62
CA ASP A 31 1.69 -6.26 -5.95
C ASP A 31 1.88 -4.78 -6.26
N GLY A 32 2.02 -3.94 -5.26
CA GLY A 32 2.21 -2.51 -5.46
C GLY A 32 2.96 -1.86 -4.32
N LYS A 33 3.81 -0.91 -4.66
CA LYS A 33 4.60 -0.15 -3.71
C LYS A 33 4.56 1.31 -4.16
N TYR A 34 3.99 2.17 -3.33
CA TYR A 34 3.73 3.55 -3.69
C TYR A 34 4.29 4.51 -2.64
N SER A 35 4.93 5.56 -3.10
CA SER A 35 5.48 6.60 -2.22
C SER A 35 4.52 7.77 -2.02
N SER A 36 3.37 7.75 -2.67
CA SER A 36 2.37 8.78 -2.46
C SER A 36 0.96 8.22 -2.59
N ALA A 37 0.04 8.81 -1.84
CA ALA A 37 -1.36 8.41 -1.90
C ALA A 37 -1.97 8.72 -3.26
N VAL A 38 -1.55 9.81 -3.87
CA VAL A 38 -2.06 10.21 -5.19
C VAL A 38 -1.71 9.15 -6.24
N GLN A 39 -0.46 8.69 -6.23
CA GLN A 39 -0.03 7.64 -7.16
C GLN A 39 -0.80 6.34 -6.92
N ALA A 40 -0.97 5.96 -5.66
CA ALA A 40 -1.70 4.74 -5.33
C ALA A 40 -3.15 4.83 -5.79
N MET A 41 -3.79 5.98 -5.63
CA MET A 41 -5.17 6.19 -6.05
C MET A 41 -5.34 6.00 -7.56
N LYS A 42 -4.31 6.33 -8.33
CA LYS A 42 -4.38 6.17 -9.77
C LYS A 42 -4.25 4.71 -10.22
N GLU A 43 -3.48 3.93 -9.48
CA GLU A 43 -3.13 2.57 -9.90
C GLU A 43 -3.91 1.47 -9.19
N LEU A 44 -4.21 1.64 -7.92
CA LEU A 44 -4.89 0.59 -7.14
C LEU A 44 -6.27 0.20 -7.66
N PRO A 45 -7.11 1.13 -8.17
CA PRO A 45 -8.41 0.72 -8.66
C PRO A 45 -8.38 -0.29 -9.79
N GLU A 46 -7.27 -0.37 -10.53
CA GLU A 46 -7.11 -1.31 -11.63
C GLU A 46 -6.49 -2.62 -11.18
N LYS A 47 -6.14 -2.75 -9.90
CA LYS A 47 -5.48 -3.93 -9.36
C LYS A 47 -6.36 -4.61 -8.34
N ARG A 48 -6.25 -5.92 -8.27
CA ARG A 48 -6.91 -6.70 -7.22
C ARG A 48 -5.95 -6.86 -6.06
N VAL A 49 -6.18 -6.09 -5.02
CA VAL A 49 -5.36 -6.12 -3.82
C VAL A 49 -6.21 -6.56 -2.64
N ASP A 50 -5.75 -7.60 -1.95
CA ASP A 50 -6.47 -8.14 -0.80
C ASP A 50 -6.21 -7.35 0.47
N LEU A 51 -4.99 -6.82 0.61
CA LEU A 51 -4.57 -6.07 1.79
C LEU A 51 -3.86 -4.79 1.38
N LEU A 52 -4.12 -3.73 2.12
CA LEU A 52 -3.47 -2.44 1.90
C LEU A 52 -2.82 -1.99 3.21
N PHE A 53 -1.49 -1.83 3.19
CA PHE A 53 -0.74 -1.25 4.30
C PHE A 53 -0.54 0.23 4.01
N LEU A 54 -1.05 1.08 4.87
CA LEU A 54 -1.12 2.50 4.60
C LEU A 54 -0.61 3.30 5.80
N ASP A 55 0.41 4.14 5.56
CA ASP A 55 0.79 5.17 6.50
C ASP A 55 -0.03 6.40 6.20
N ILE A 56 -0.77 6.86 7.17
CA ILE A 56 -1.79 7.88 6.99
C ILE A 56 -1.31 9.31 7.19
N GLN A 57 -0.02 9.53 7.25
CA GLN A 57 0.55 10.86 7.46
C GLN A 57 0.91 11.59 6.17
N MET A 58 0.14 11.36 5.13
CA MET A 58 0.36 12.00 3.84
C MET A 58 -0.39 13.33 3.78
N PRO A 59 0.28 14.40 3.36
CA PRO A 59 -0.35 15.73 3.38
C PRO A 59 -1.48 15.91 2.37
N GLU A 60 -1.49 15.17 1.28
CA GLU A 60 -2.49 15.31 0.23
C GLU A 60 -3.81 14.65 0.57
N LEU A 61 -3.79 13.65 1.47
CA LEU A 61 -4.97 12.86 1.74
C LEU A 61 -4.76 12.09 3.04
N ASN A 62 -5.72 12.09 3.92
CA ASN A 62 -5.59 11.27 5.12
C ASN A 62 -5.97 9.82 4.82
N GLY A 63 -5.50 8.90 5.67
CA GLY A 63 -5.69 7.47 5.44
C GLY A 63 -7.15 7.04 5.41
N LEU A 64 -7.99 7.71 6.17
CA LEU A 64 -9.41 7.37 6.20
C LEU A 64 -10.08 7.67 4.87
N GLU A 65 -9.80 8.82 4.29
CA GLU A 65 -10.36 9.20 2.99
C GLU A 65 -9.84 8.28 1.90
N PHE A 66 -8.56 7.96 1.94
CA PHE A 66 -7.96 7.05 0.97
C PHE A 66 -8.63 5.68 1.03
N SER A 67 -8.84 5.15 2.21
CA SER A 67 -9.45 3.83 2.39
C SER A 67 -10.86 3.78 1.82
N LYS A 68 -11.61 4.86 1.94
CA LYS A 68 -12.95 4.92 1.36
C LYS A 68 -12.94 4.91 -0.16
N MET A 69 -11.88 5.44 -0.76
CA MET A 69 -11.80 5.53 -2.21
C MET A 69 -11.37 4.24 -2.87
N VAL A 70 -10.62 3.41 -2.20
CA VAL A 70 -10.12 2.15 -2.76
C VAL A 70 -10.91 0.93 -2.31
N ASP A 71 -11.89 1.14 -1.51
CA ASP A 71 -12.70 0.06 -0.97
C ASP A 71 -13.73 -0.50 -2.03
#